data_fa7b2f60789180475073518c3b5e753b
#
_entry.id   fa7b2f60789180475073518c3b5e753b
#
_cell.length_a   1.000
_cell.length_b   1.000
_cell.length_c   1.000
_cell.angle_alpha   90.00
_cell.angle_beta   90.00
_cell.angle_gamma   90.00
#
_symmetry.space_group_name_H-M   'P 1'
#
loop_
_entity.id
_entity.type
_entity.pdbx_description
1 polymer ?
#
loop_
_entity_poly.entity_id
_entity_poly.type
_entity_poly.pdbx_seq_one_letter_code
_entity_poly.pdbx_strand_id
1 'polypeptide(L)'
;MKLKFLVLIALLVLVPSTAFAQEGEMTVVDEVIAQVNDEVITLSMLKRETKERIETLKQAGKTEQQANEEVAKRQPELIATLINEKLLLQKGKELDLANDVEAEVNRRLLQIATEQGITSIEKLYDAMRQSGLVPEDVRRTMRTEMMKQAVLQQEVDRRIYLGFSTDEVKKYFDTHPDQFRKPESIKLSEIYLSTTGKDEAAVKARMLELIAQIRAGADFGAIAAANSEREKNGQRTAPQDKGYVGEFDVPNLRDDLLNALKDVKTGGVTEPIRVGDGYQIIRVDARTPGGATPTFNDNRVREAMLLERQPKERDMYLQNLRNEAFIKVTEAYRAGVDPLLKIQAPVAAKSQDKDKDDKKKPKKP
;
A
#
# COMPACT_ATOMS: atom_id res chain seq x y z
N MET A 1 -46.34 89.75 -1.25
CA MET A 1 -47.78 89.71 -1.58
C MET A 1 -48.13 88.28 -2.02
N LYS A 2 -49.09 87.69 -1.31
CA LYS A 2 -49.79 86.42 -1.59
C LYS A 2 -49.05 85.08 -1.41
N LEU A 3 -49.10 84.57 -0.28
CA LEU A 3 -49.46 83.33 0.34
C LEU A 3 -50.24 82.35 -0.60
N LYS A 4 -49.76 81.18 -0.85
CA LYS A 4 -50.56 79.98 -1.21
C LYS A 4 -50.06 78.72 -0.47
N PHE A 5 -50.86 78.26 0.46
CA PHE A 5 -50.86 77.02 1.12
C PHE A 5 -50.96 75.87 0.11
N LEU A 6 -50.14 74.87 0.26
CA LEU A 6 -50.33 73.59 -0.41
C LEU A 6 -50.15 72.44 0.60
N VAL A 7 -51.24 71.83 0.93
CA VAL A 7 -51.39 70.65 1.80
C VAL A 7 -50.76 69.45 1.07
N LEU A 8 -49.73 68.90 1.66
CA LEU A 8 -49.12 67.63 1.15
C LEU A 8 -49.68 66.49 1.97
N ILE A 9 -50.55 65.68 1.38
CA ILE A 9 -51.07 64.45 1.93
C ILE A 9 -49.95 63.40 1.90
N ALA A 10 -49.51 62.97 3.12
CA ALA A 10 -48.55 61.88 3.29
C ALA A 10 -49.35 60.55 3.08
N LEU A 11 -49.14 59.95 1.92
CA LEU A 11 -49.60 58.57 1.61
C LEU A 11 -48.61 57.58 2.21
N LEU A 12 -48.95 56.97 3.36
CA LEU A 12 -48.17 55.93 4.00
C LEU A 12 -48.31 54.62 3.19
N VAL A 13 -47.34 54.33 2.33
CA VAL A 13 -47.26 53.08 1.59
C VAL A 13 -46.76 51.99 2.54
N LEU A 14 -47.66 51.12 2.98
CA LEU A 14 -47.36 49.93 3.72
C LEU A 14 -46.70 48.89 2.78
N VAL A 15 -45.39 48.80 2.80
CA VAL A 15 -44.64 47.76 2.05
C VAL A 15 -44.73 46.50 2.89
N PRO A 16 -45.35 45.41 2.42
CA PRO A 16 -45.26 44.12 3.12
C PRO A 16 -43.81 43.64 3.03
N SER A 17 -43.12 43.58 4.18
CA SER A 17 -41.83 42.90 4.32
C SER A 17 -42.07 41.41 4.10
N THR A 18 -41.88 40.94 2.87
CA THR A 18 -41.69 39.52 2.61
C THR A 18 -40.39 39.12 3.31
N ALA A 19 -40.51 38.54 4.49
CA ALA A 19 -39.41 37.78 5.10
C ALA A 19 -39.09 36.64 4.14
N PHE A 20 -38.00 36.79 3.38
CA PHE A 20 -37.37 35.65 2.75
C PHE A 20 -36.88 34.77 3.90
N ALA A 21 -37.62 33.70 4.19
CA ALA A 21 -37.10 32.60 4.94
C ALA A 21 -35.88 32.12 4.13
N GLN A 22 -34.71 32.41 4.66
CA GLN A 22 -33.46 31.82 4.19
C GLN A 22 -33.62 30.32 4.49
N GLU A 23 -34.06 29.53 3.48
CA GLU A 23 -33.92 28.09 3.53
C GLU A 23 -32.43 27.84 3.74
N GLY A 24 -32.07 27.49 4.97
CA GLY A 24 -30.72 27.05 5.26
C GLY A 24 -30.41 25.94 4.28
N GLU A 25 -29.37 26.12 3.51
CA GLU A 25 -28.81 25.00 2.70
C GLU A 25 -28.80 23.77 3.60
N MET A 26 -29.51 22.73 3.18
CA MET A 26 -29.45 21.44 3.86
C MET A 26 -28.01 20.99 3.81
N THR A 27 -27.26 21.23 4.89
CA THR A 27 -25.97 20.60 5.10
C THR A 27 -26.23 19.11 5.09
N VAL A 28 -25.81 18.45 4.02
CA VAL A 28 -25.86 16.98 3.93
C VAL A 28 -24.96 16.49 5.06
N VAL A 29 -25.59 16.12 6.18
CA VAL A 29 -24.88 15.49 7.29
C VAL A 29 -24.48 14.12 6.80
N ASP A 30 -23.17 13.88 6.69
CA ASP A 30 -22.64 12.59 6.25
C ASP A 30 -23.05 11.50 7.27
N GLU A 31 -23.61 10.40 6.77
CA GLU A 31 -24.12 9.31 7.61
C GLU A 31 -22.95 8.63 8.36
N VAL A 32 -23.07 8.53 9.68
CA VAL A 32 -22.10 7.82 10.51
C VAL A 32 -22.38 6.32 10.43
N ILE A 33 -21.38 5.52 10.05
CA ILE A 33 -21.46 4.05 9.99
C ILE A 33 -20.79 3.37 11.18
N ALA A 34 -19.75 4.00 11.74
CA ALA A 34 -19.12 3.54 12.97
C ALA A 34 -18.48 4.70 13.75
N GLN A 35 -18.38 4.55 15.07
CA GLN A 35 -17.60 5.40 15.96
C GLN A 35 -16.42 4.61 16.51
N VAL A 36 -15.24 5.23 16.55
CA VAL A 36 -14.01 4.66 17.11
C VAL A 36 -13.40 5.70 18.05
N ASN A 37 -13.56 5.51 19.35
CA ASN A 37 -13.27 6.51 20.37
C ASN A 37 -13.99 7.84 20.07
N ASP A 38 -13.24 8.93 19.91
CA ASP A 38 -13.78 10.26 19.61
C ASP A 38 -13.92 10.55 18.10
N GLU A 39 -13.51 9.61 17.22
CA GLU A 39 -13.58 9.77 15.78
C GLU A 39 -14.72 8.93 15.17
N VAL A 40 -15.26 9.39 14.04
CA VAL A 40 -16.31 8.69 13.31
C VAL A 40 -15.82 8.19 11.96
N ILE A 41 -16.42 7.11 11.48
CA ILE A 41 -16.30 6.61 10.12
C ILE A 41 -17.65 6.87 9.45
N THR A 42 -17.60 7.54 8.30
CA THR A 42 -18.81 7.99 7.60
C THR A 42 -19.05 7.19 6.31
N LEU A 43 -20.26 7.28 5.80
CA LEU A 43 -20.65 6.67 4.53
C LEU A 43 -19.80 7.19 3.37
N SER A 44 -19.43 8.47 3.37
CA SER A 44 -18.53 9.06 2.35
C SER A 44 -17.15 8.41 2.38
N MET A 45 -16.61 8.12 3.56
CA MET A 45 -15.33 7.40 3.69
C MET A 45 -15.43 5.99 3.11
N LEU A 46 -16.48 5.26 3.44
CA LEU A 46 -16.72 3.92 2.90
C LEU A 46 -16.89 3.95 1.38
N LYS A 47 -17.64 4.91 0.84
CA LYS A 47 -17.81 5.06 -0.63
C LYS A 47 -16.49 5.34 -1.33
N ARG A 48 -15.62 6.16 -0.76
CA ARG A 48 -14.31 6.44 -1.32
C ARG A 48 -13.46 5.17 -1.36
N GLU A 49 -13.35 4.45 -0.26
CA GLU A 49 -12.60 3.18 -0.17
C GLU A 49 -13.14 2.13 -1.14
N THR A 50 -14.48 2.03 -1.23
CA THR A 50 -15.17 1.17 -2.20
C THR A 50 -14.76 1.49 -3.64
N LYS A 51 -14.76 2.78 -4.00
CA LYS A 51 -14.37 3.23 -5.34
C LYS A 51 -12.91 2.90 -5.65
N GLU A 52 -11.99 3.18 -4.75
CA GLU A 52 -10.57 2.87 -4.91
C GLU A 52 -10.34 1.36 -5.08
N ARG A 53 -11.07 0.54 -4.32
CA ARG A 53 -10.99 -0.93 -4.45
C ARG A 53 -11.52 -1.43 -5.78
N ILE A 54 -12.62 -0.88 -6.26
CA ILE A 54 -13.19 -1.20 -7.58
C ILE A 54 -12.18 -0.87 -8.69
N GLU A 55 -11.57 0.33 -8.66
CA GLU A 55 -10.57 0.71 -9.66
C GLU A 55 -9.34 -0.21 -9.63
N THR A 56 -8.88 -0.60 -8.44
CA THR A 56 -7.77 -1.57 -8.29
C THR A 56 -8.12 -2.92 -8.94
N LEU A 57 -9.34 -3.41 -8.74
CA LEU A 57 -9.79 -4.68 -9.34
C LEU A 57 -9.93 -4.57 -10.86
N LYS A 58 -10.37 -3.43 -11.38
CA LYS A 58 -10.43 -3.15 -12.84
C LYS A 58 -9.02 -3.15 -13.45
N GLN A 59 -8.05 -2.51 -12.79
CA GLN A 59 -6.65 -2.53 -13.22
C GLN A 59 -6.06 -3.95 -13.21
N ALA A 60 -6.54 -4.81 -12.30
CA ALA A 60 -6.19 -6.23 -12.26
C ALA A 60 -6.94 -7.09 -13.30
N GLY A 61 -7.70 -6.46 -14.25
CA GLY A 61 -8.34 -7.13 -15.37
C GLY A 61 -9.78 -7.59 -15.11
N LYS A 62 -10.41 -7.23 -13.98
CA LYS A 62 -11.83 -7.54 -13.74
C LYS A 62 -12.74 -6.56 -14.47
N THR A 63 -13.93 -7.05 -14.90
CA THR A 63 -14.97 -6.16 -15.39
C THR A 63 -15.54 -5.30 -14.26
N GLU A 64 -16.13 -4.17 -14.59
CA GLU A 64 -16.78 -3.29 -13.61
C GLU A 64 -17.85 -4.02 -12.80
N GLN A 65 -18.65 -4.86 -13.44
CA GLN A 65 -19.66 -5.66 -12.75
C GLN A 65 -19.02 -6.63 -11.73
N GLN A 66 -18.00 -7.38 -12.15
CA GLN A 66 -17.29 -8.33 -11.26
C GLN A 66 -16.64 -7.59 -10.07
N ALA A 67 -16.03 -6.43 -10.31
CA ALA A 67 -15.42 -5.62 -9.26
C ALA A 67 -16.47 -5.12 -8.26
N ASN A 68 -17.60 -4.59 -8.74
CA ASN A 68 -18.71 -4.13 -7.88
C ASN A 68 -19.29 -5.26 -7.03
N GLU A 69 -19.55 -6.44 -7.61
CA GLU A 69 -20.07 -7.59 -6.88
C GLU A 69 -19.10 -8.08 -5.80
N GLU A 70 -17.80 -8.13 -6.12
CA GLU A 70 -16.78 -8.55 -5.15
C GLU A 70 -16.64 -7.56 -4.00
N VAL A 71 -16.62 -6.26 -4.28
CA VAL A 71 -16.50 -5.23 -3.24
C VAL A 71 -17.76 -5.18 -2.38
N ALA A 72 -18.95 -5.33 -2.98
CA ALA A 72 -20.20 -5.37 -2.23
C ALA A 72 -20.23 -6.55 -1.23
N LYS A 73 -19.75 -7.73 -1.62
CA LYS A 73 -19.64 -8.90 -0.73
C LYS A 73 -18.68 -8.68 0.43
N ARG A 74 -17.63 -7.86 0.23
CA ARG A 74 -16.58 -7.57 1.20
C ARG A 74 -16.76 -6.23 1.93
N GLN A 75 -17.93 -5.61 1.84
CA GLN A 75 -18.19 -4.34 2.49
C GLN A 75 -17.96 -4.38 4.02
N PRO A 76 -18.35 -5.43 4.76
CA PRO A 76 -18.03 -5.53 6.19
C PRO A 76 -16.53 -5.55 6.48
N GLU A 77 -15.73 -6.20 5.62
CA GLU A 77 -14.27 -6.24 5.72
C GLU A 77 -13.67 -4.85 5.50
N LEU A 78 -14.20 -4.06 4.56
CA LEU A 78 -13.76 -2.69 4.34
C LEU A 78 -14.03 -1.80 5.56
N ILE A 79 -15.20 -1.95 6.19
CA ILE A 79 -15.53 -1.20 7.41
C ILE A 79 -14.60 -1.60 8.55
N ALA A 80 -14.35 -2.89 8.75
CA ALA A 80 -13.39 -3.37 9.75
C ALA A 80 -11.97 -2.84 9.49
N THR A 81 -11.56 -2.73 8.22
CA THR A 81 -10.28 -2.12 7.82
C THR A 81 -10.22 -0.65 8.19
N LEU A 82 -11.27 0.13 7.89
CA LEU A 82 -11.35 1.54 8.28
C LEU A 82 -11.31 1.74 9.81
N ILE A 83 -11.93 0.83 10.57
CA ILE A 83 -11.85 0.84 12.05
C ILE A 83 -10.40 0.62 12.51
N ASN A 84 -9.72 -0.40 11.98
CA ASN A 84 -8.32 -0.68 12.30
C ASN A 84 -7.40 0.48 11.90
N GLU A 85 -7.64 1.09 10.74
CA GLU A 85 -6.90 2.28 10.30
C GLU A 85 -7.06 3.43 11.30
N LYS A 86 -8.29 3.73 11.72
CA LYS A 86 -8.54 4.78 12.74
C LYS A 86 -7.77 4.51 14.03
N LEU A 87 -7.78 3.27 14.52
CA LEU A 87 -7.04 2.89 15.72
C LEU A 87 -5.54 3.09 15.57
N LEU A 88 -4.96 2.67 14.44
CA LEU A 88 -3.53 2.86 14.16
C LEU A 88 -3.17 4.34 14.04
N LEU A 89 -4.00 5.16 13.39
CA LEU A 89 -3.75 6.60 13.27
C LEU A 89 -3.82 7.31 14.63
N GLN A 90 -4.77 6.94 15.48
CA GLN A 90 -4.86 7.44 16.86
C GLN A 90 -3.61 7.03 17.65
N LYS A 91 -3.18 5.77 17.53
CA LYS A 91 -1.96 5.28 18.19
C LYS A 91 -0.70 6.00 17.69
N GLY A 92 -0.62 6.30 16.40
CA GLY A 92 0.49 7.09 15.84
C GLY A 92 0.55 8.51 16.39
N LYS A 93 -0.60 9.14 16.67
CA LYS A 93 -0.66 10.44 17.36
C LYS A 93 -0.20 10.33 18.82
N GLU A 94 -0.63 9.29 19.55
CA GLU A 94 -0.19 9.04 20.93
C GLU A 94 1.34 8.82 21.05
N LEU A 95 1.93 8.19 20.02
CA LEU A 95 3.37 7.92 19.94
C LEU A 95 4.18 9.10 19.38
N ASP A 96 3.52 10.22 19.07
CA ASP A 96 4.15 11.44 18.49
C ASP A 96 4.94 11.19 17.19
N LEU A 97 4.45 10.28 16.36
CA LEU A 97 5.11 9.88 15.10
C LEU A 97 4.88 10.85 13.93
N ALA A 98 4.11 11.91 14.12
CA ALA A 98 3.68 12.79 13.03
C ALA A 98 4.85 13.42 12.26
N ASN A 99 5.87 13.91 12.98
CA ASN A 99 7.02 14.57 12.37
C ASN A 99 7.91 13.58 11.60
N ASP A 100 8.14 12.40 12.14
CA ASP A 100 8.95 11.36 11.50
C ASP A 100 8.27 10.86 10.22
N VAL A 101 6.95 10.65 10.28
CA VAL A 101 6.14 10.25 9.12
C VAL A 101 6.16 11.34 8.04
N GLU A 102 6.06 12.61 8.42
CA GLU A 102 6.08 13.72 7.46
C GLU A 102 7.45 13.83 6.77
N ALA A 103 8.53 13.63 7.51
CA ALA A 103 9.89 13.58 6.94
C ALA A 103 10.03 12.42 5.94
N GLU A 104 9.47 11.25 6.25
CA GLU A 104 9.50 10.07 5.37
C GLU A 104 8.66 10.28 4.10
N VAL A 105 7.46 10.88 4.22
CA VAL A 105 6.63 11.29 3.06
C VAL A 105 7.42 12.19 2.12
N ASN A 106 8.11 13.22 2.67
CA ASN A 106 8.93 14.11 1.86
C ASN A 106 10.08 13.37 1.16
N ARG A 107 10.76 12.47 1.87
CA ARG A 107 11.83 11.64 1.31
C ARG A 107 11.33 10.78 0.17
N ARG A 108 10.18 10.14 0.34
CA ARG A 108 9.59 9.30 -0.70
C ARG A 108 9.15 10.09 -1.93
N LEU A 109 8.56 11.27 -1.75
CA LEU A 109 8.22 12.16 -2.86
C LEU A 109 9.46 12.62 -3.64
N LEU A 110 10.54 12.98 -2.93
CA LEU A 110 11.83 13.32 -3.58
C LEU A 110 12.43 12.14 -4.35
N GLN A 111 12.34 10.94 -3.79
CA GLN A 111 12.78 9.71 -4.47
C GLN A 111 11.99 9.50 -5.77
N ILE A 112 10.65 9.58 -5.72
CA ILE A 112 9.78 9.45 -6.90
C ILE A 112 10.14 10.52 -7.95
N ALA A 113 10.34 11.77 -7.53
CA ALA A 113 10.76 12.84 -8.42
C ALA A 113 12.08 12.49 -9.12
N THR A 114 13.08 12.06 -8.35
CA THR A 114 14.41 11.68 -8.87
C THR A 114 14.34 10.51 -9.85
N GLU A 115 13.55 9.48 -9.55
CA GLU A 115 13.34 8.31 -10.41
C GLU A 115 12.70 8.69 -11.77
N GLN A 116 11.91 9.77 -11.79
CA GLN A 116 11.27 10.33 -12.99
C GLN A 116 12.08 11.45 -13.66
N GLY A 117 13.30 11.73 -13.18
CA GLY A 117 14.12 12.84 -13.71
C GLY A 117 13.61 14.22 -13.33
N ILE A 118 12.72 14.32 -12.34
CA ILE A 118 12.15 15.58 -11.85
C ILE A 118 13.03 16.12 -10.71
N THR A 119 13.35 17.41 -10.75
CA THR A 119 14.38 18.01 -9.88
C THR A 119 13.84 18.55 -8.55
N SER A 120 12.51 18.63 -8.36
CA SER A 120 11.91 19.13 -7.11
C SER A 120 10.52 18.57 -6.87
N ILE A 121 10.05 18.63 -5.61
CA ILE A 121 8.69 18.21 -5.22
C ILE A 121 7.64 19.10 -5.89
N GLU A 122 7.88 20.39 -6.05
CA GLU A 122 6.95 21.33 -6.70
C GLU A 122 6.68 20.92 -8.15
N LYS A 123 7.74 20.59 -8.91
CA LYS A 123 7.60 20.08 -10.27
C LYS A 123 6.91 18.71 -10.33
N LEU A 124 7.13 17.86 -9.33
CA LEU A 124 6.40 16.60 -9.21
C LEU A 124 4.90 16.88 -9.00
N TYR A 125 4.54 17.84 -8.16
CA TYR A 125 3.15 18.24 -7.97
C TYR A 125 2.51 18.81 -9.24
N ASP A 126 3.26 19.57 -10.03
CA ASP A 126 2.78 20.06 -11.32
C ASP A 126 2.53 18.91 -12.30
N ALA A 127 3.42 17.91 -12.36
CA ALA A 127 3.25 16.73 -13.18
C ALA A 127 2.03 15.88 -12.72
N MET A 128 1.82 15.74 -11.41
CA MET A 128 0.63 15.09 -10.85
C MET A 128 -0.67 15.78 -11.29
N ARG A 129 -0.73 17.14 -11.18
CA ARG A 129 -1.91 17.92 -11.61
C ARG A 129 -2.18 17.76 -13.10
N GLN A 130 -1.14 17.78 -13.95
CA GLN A 130 -1.26 17.55 -15.39
C GLN A 130 -1.80 16.15 -15.71
N SER A 131 -1.52 15.16 -14.86
CA SER A 131 -2.04 13.79 -14.96
C SER A 131 -3.42 13.61 -14.30
N GLY A 132 -4.06 14.70 -13.83
CA GLY A 132 -5.37 14.66 -13.18
C GLY A 132 -5.35 14.20 -11.71
N LEU A 133 -4.16 14.10 -11.09
CA LEU A 133 -4.02 13.77 -9.68
C LEU A 133 -4.02 15.03 -8.81
N VAL A 134 -4.57 14.93 -7.61
CA VAL A 134 -4.53 15.97 -6.59
C VAL A 134 -3.35 15.68 -5.64
N PRO A 135 -2.27 16.50 -5.66
CA PRO A 135 -1.07 16.23 -4.86
C PRO A 135 -1.35 16.09 -3.36
N GLU A 136 -2.28 16.88 -2.82
CA GLU A 136 -2.67 16.87 -1.42
C GLU A 136 -3.33 15.54 -1.03
N ASP A 137 -4.11 14.94 -1.91
CA ASP A 137 -4.73 13.63 -1.70
C ASP A 137 -3.68 12.52 -1.72
N VAL A 138 -2.76 12.57 -2.69
CA VAL A 138 -1.63 11.63 -2.75
C VAL A 138 -0.79 11.72 -1.47
N ARG A 139 -0.45 12.94 -1.03
CA ARG A 139 0.31 13.16 0.19
C ARG A 139 -0.44 12.65 1.43
N ARG A 140 -1.75 12.89 1.52
CA ARG A 140 -2.60 12.40 2.62
C ARG A 140 -2.62 10.88 2.67
N THR A 141 -2.81 10.21 1.53
CA THR A 141 -2.78 8.75 1.44
C THR A 141 -1.42 8.20 1.86
N MET A 142 -0.31 8.78 1.35
CA MET A 142 1.04 8.37 1.76
C MET A 142 1.25 8.53 3.27
N ARG A 143 0.82 9.65 3.85
CA ARG A 143 0.92 9.89 5.30
C ARG A 143 0.15 8.85 6.10
N THR A 144 -1.08 8.54 5.68
CA THR A 144 -1.91 7.52 6.32
C THR A 144 -1.21 6.15 6.29
N GLU A 145 -0.73 5.72 5.13
CA GLU A 145 -0.06 4.42 4.99
C GLU A 145 1.25 4.35 5.80
N MET A 146 2.07 5.41 5.71
CA MET A 146 3.32 5.46 6.47
C MET A 146 3.10 5.52 7.97
N MET A 147 2.05 6.21 8.45
CA MET A 147 1.70 6.22 9.87
C MET A 147 1.31 4.83 10.36
N LYS A 148 0.48 4.10 9.63
CA LYS A 148 0.10 2.72 9.96
C LYS A 148 1.34 1.81 10.03
N GLN A 149 2.23 1.93 9.05
CA GLN A 149 3.47 1.15 9.03
C GLN A 149 4.40 1.52 10.19
N ALA A 150 4.59 2.81 10.48
CA ALA A 150 5.44 3.28 11.56
C ALA A 150 4.98 2.75 12.93
N VAL A 151 3.66 2.79 13.19
CA VAL A 151 3.08 2.23 14.43
C VAL A 151 3.35 0.73 14.53
N LEU A 152 3.05 -0.04 13.47
CA LEU A 152 3.27 -1.48 13.49
C LEU A 152 4.75 -1.84 13.59
N GLN A 153 5.61 -1.09 12.93
CA GLN A 153 7.06 -1.28 13.02
C GLN A 153 7.58 -1.01 14.44
N GLN A 154 7.13 0.06 15.09
CA GLN A 154 7.57 0.42 16.43
C GLN A 154 7.00 -0.50 17.50
N GLU A 155 5.69 -0.75 17.46
CA GLU A 155 4.96 -1.46 18.51
C GLU A 155 5.00 -2.98 18.39
N VAL A 156 5.22 -3.50 17.18
CA VAL A 156 5.20 -4.94 16.92
C VAL A 156 6.55 -5.42 16.41
N ASP A 157 6.96 -5.00 15.21
CA ASP A 157 8.09 -5.60 14.51
C ASP A 157 9.40 -5.45 15.27
N ARG A 158 9.67 -4.26 15.80
CA ARG A 158 10.86 -3.98 16.61
C ARG A 158 10.90 -4.83 17.88
N ARG A 159 9.76 -5.00 18.55
CA ARG A 159 9.66 -5.83 19.76
C ARG A 159 9.94 -7.29 19.45
N ILE A 160 9.36 -7.82 18.36
CA ILE A 160 9.61 -9.19 17.91
C ILE A 160 11.10 -9.38 17.62
N TYR A 161 11.67 -8.49 16.79
CA TYR A 161 13.07 -8.59 16.35
C TYR A 161 14.07 -8.55 17.50
N LEU A 162 13.88 -7.64 18.46
CA LEU A 162 14.73 -7.51 19.63
C LEU A 162 14.47 -8.60 20.68
N GLY A 163 13.30 -9.24 20.66
CA GLY A 163 12.92 -10.30 21.59
C GLY A 163 13.52 -11.67 21.30
N PHE A 164 14.09 -11.88 20.09
CA PHE A 164 14.69 -13.17 19.77
C PHE A 164 15.96 -13.42 20.58
N SER A 165 16.01 -14.51 21.33
CA SER A 165 17.22 -14.96 22.00
C SER A 165 18.21 -15.58 21.01
N THR A 166 19.50 -15.60 21.37
CA THR A 166 20.55 -16.24 20.56
C THR A 166 20.27 -17.71 20.32
N ASP A 167 19.70 -18.40 21.31
CA ASP A 167 19.40 -19.83 21.21
C ASP A 167 18.22 -20.10 20.27
N GLU A 168 17.18 -19.22 20.27
CA GLU A 168 16.09 -19.30 19.30
C GLU A 168 16.59 -19.09 17.86
N VAL A 169 17.47 -18.09 17.65
CA VAL A 169 18.06 -17.80 16.35
C VAL A 169 18.88 -18.96 15.83
N LYS A 170 19.72 -19.58 16.67
CA LYS A 170 20.50 -20.77 16.29
C LYS A 170 19.58 -21.94 15.98
N LYS A 171 18.60 -22.20 16.84
CA LYS A 171 17.62 -23.30 16.64
C LYS A 171 16.85 -23.11 15.34
N TYR A 172 16.42 -21.89 15.03
CA TYR A 172 15.72 -21.60 13.78
C TYR A 172 16.60 -21.88 12.57
N PHE A 173 17.85 -21.42 12.58
CA PHE A 173 18.83 -21.72 11.54
C PHE A 173 19.02 -23.23 11.33
N ASP A 174 19.19 -24.00 12.41
CA ASP A 174 19.40 -25.45 12.37
C ASP A 174 18.19 -26.21 11.84
N THR A 175 16.98 -25.69 12.09
CA THR A 175 15.73 -26.31 11.63
C THR A 175 15.28 -25.86 10.23
N HIS A 176 15.86 -24.77 9.70
CA HIS A 176 15.51 -24.23 8.38
C HIS A 176 16.75 -24.03 7.47
N PRO A 177 17.65 -25.02 7.36
CA PRO A 177 18.93 -24.84 6.67
C PRO A 177 18.80 -24.38 5.21
N ASP A 178 17.75 -24.84 4.52
CA ASP A 178 17.52 -24.53 3.10
C ASP A 178 17.29 -23.04 2.83
N GLN A 179 16.69 -22.30 3.79
CA GLN A 179 16.46 -20.84 3.67
C GLN A 179 17.78 -20.04 3.74
N PHE A 180 18.84 -20.63 4.30
CA PHE A 180 20.11 -19.96 4.55
C PHE A 180 21.25 -20.43 3.64
N ARG A 181 20.93 -21.26 2.65
CA ARG A 181 21.86 -21.56 1.57
C ARG A 181 21.99 -20.35 0.66
N LYS A 182 23.16 -20.20 0.04
CA LYS A 182 23.33 -19.22 -1.02
C LYS A 182 22.45 -19.68 -2.19
N PRO A 183 21.52 -18.87 -2.68
CA PRO A 183 20.71 -19.25 -3.83
C PRO A 183 21.56 -19.37 -5.09
N GLU A 184 21.06 -20.08 -6.09
CA GLU A 184 21.59 -19.99 -7.45
C GLU A 184 21.50 -18.55 -7.93
N SER A 185 22.57 -18.02 -8.53
CA SER A 185 22.56 -16.72 -9.18
C SER A 185 22.77 -16.83 -10.69
N ILE A 186 22.19 -15.89 -11.42
CA ILE A 186 22.23 -15.85 -12.87
C ILE A 186 22.59 -14.44 -13.34
N LYS A 187 23.59 -14.35 -14.24
CA LYS A 187 23.93 -13.10 -14.94
C LYS A 187 23.17 -13.03 -16.24
N LEU A 188 22.54 -11.89 -16.49
CA LEU A 188 21.64 -11.71 -17.62
C LEU A 188 22.03 -10.49 -18.45
N SER A 189 21.84 -10.64 -19.76
CA SER A 189 21.83 -9.54 -20.73
C SER A 189 20.52 -9.55 -21.50
N GLU A 190 20.02 -8.37 -21.92
CA GLU A 190 18.77 -8.23 -22.65
C GLU A 190 18.90 -7.44 -23.95
N ILE A 191 18.02 -7.74 -24.89
CA ILE A 191 17.67 -6.88 -26.01
C ILE A 191 16.18 -6.58 -25.88
N TYR A 192 15.81 -5.30 -25.84
CA TYR A 192 14.44 -4.84 -25.73
C TYR A 192 14.05 -4.02 -26.95
N LEU A 193 12.85 -4.28 -27.51
CA LEU A 193 12.22 -3.45 -28.54
C LEU A 193 10.82 -3.03 -28.10
N SER A 194 10.53 -1.73 -28.17
CA SER A 194 9.19 -1.18 -27.87
C SER A 194 8.23 -1.43 -29.02
N THR A 195 6.96 -1.69 -28.66
CA THR A 195 5.84 -1.74 -29.60
C THR A 195 5.11 -0.40 -29.73
N THR A 196 5.49 0.59 -28.90
CA THR A 196 4.85 1.90 -28.90
C THR A 196 4.95 2.57 -30.27
N GLY A 197 3.82 2.85 -30.91
CA GLY A 197 3.75 3.45 -32.24
C GLY A 197 4.22 2.54 -33.39
N LYS A 198 4.38 1.23 -33.16
CA LYS A 198 4.85 0.24 -34.14
C LYS A 198 3.86 -0.91 -34.25
N ASP A 199 3.88 -1.61 -35.40
CA ASP A 199 3.17 -2.88 -35.55
C ASP A 199 3.81 -3.95 -34.65
N GLU A 200 3.02 -4.52 -33.76
CA GLU A 200 3.46 -5.53 -32.80
C GLU A 200 3.97 -6.80 -33.49
N ALA A 201 3.32 -7.22 -34.60
CA ALA A 201 3.76 -8.38 -35.37
C ALA A 201 5.13 -8.15 -36.02
N ALA A 202 5.37 -6.94 -36.56
CA ALA A 202 6.64 -6.56 -37.13
C ALA A 202 7.76 -6.52 -36.06
N VAL A 203 7.48 -5.99 -34.85
CA VAL A 203 8.43 -5.99 -33.75
C VAL A 203 8.77 -7.41 -33.32
N LYS A 204 7.78 -8.29 -33.18
CA LYS A 204 8.00 -9.70 -32.83
C LYS A 204 8.81 -10.43 -33.91
N ALA A 205 8.52 -10.19 -35.19
CA ALA A 205 9.29 -10.76 -36.31
C ALA A 205 10.76 -10.31 -36.25
N ARG A 206 10.99 -9.00 -35.97
CA ARG A 206 12.34 -8.48 -35.80
C ARG A 206 13.09 -9.14 -34.65
N MET A 207 12.41 -9.40 -33.51
CA MET A 207 13.02 -10.14 -32.39
C MET A 207 13.45 -11.55 -32.80
N LEU A 208 12.62 -12.27 -33.58
CA LEU A 208 12.95 -13.61 -34.08
C LEU A 208 14.15 -13.58 -35.03
N GLU A 209 14.27 -12.56 -35.87
CA GLU A 209 15.46 -12.37 -36.72
C GLU A 209 16.74 -12.16 -35.89
N LEU A 210 16.66 -11.33 -34.82
CA LEU A 210 17.82 -11.11 -33.92
C LEU A 210 18.19 -12.40 -33.20
N ILE A 211 17.24 -13.21 -32.76
CA ILE A 211 17.49 -14.52 -32.16
C ILE A 211 18.21 -15.45 -33.17
N ALA A 212 17.73 -15.47 -34.41
CA ALA A 212 18.36 -16.29 -35.46
C ALA A 212 19.84 -15.89 -35.71
N GLN A 213 20.13 -14.59 -35.74
CA GLN A 213 21.50 -14.08 -35.87
C GLN A 213 22.38 -14.50 -34.68
N ILE A 214 21.87 -14.36 -33.45
CA ILE A 214 22.58 -14.75 -32.24
C ILE A 214 22.83 -16.26 -32.21
N ARG A 215 21.83 -17.07 -32.57
CA ARG A 215 21.98 -18.55 -32.66
C ARG A 215 22.93 -18.99 -33.77
N ALA A 216 23.09 -18.16 -34.83
CA ALA A 216 24.10 -18.37 -35.87
C ALA A 216 25.51 -17.92 -35.45
N GLY A 217 25.70 -17.43 -34.23
CA GLY A 217 27.03 -17.07 -33.69
C GLY A 217 27.36 -15.59 -33.72
N ALA A 218 26.39 -14.71 -34.06
CA ALA A 218 26.64 -13.26 -33.99
C ALA A 218 26.83 -12.82 -32.52
N ASP A 219 27.68 -11.81 -32.30
CA ASP A 219 27.91 -11.27 -30.96
C ASP A 219 26.69 -10.58 -30.39
N PHE A 220 26.19 -11.11 -29.29
CA PHE A 220 24.99 -10.58 -28.61
C PHE A 220 25.15 -9.12 -28.21
N GLY A 221 26.33 -8.76 -27.65
CA GLY A 221 26.56 -7.39 -27.19
C GLY A 221 26.58 -6.38 -28.33
N ALA A 222 27.12 -6.76 -29.51
CA ALA A 222 27.05 -5.92 -30.70
C ALA A 222 25.61 -5.75 -31.20
N ILE A 223 24.82 -6.83 -31.22
CA ILE A 223 23.41 -6.78 -31.60
C ILE A 223 22.61 -5.96 -30.61
N ALA A 224 22.84 -6.13 -29.31
CA ALA A 224 22.18 -5.32 -28.26
C ALA A 224 22.49 -3.83 -28.42
N ALA A 225 23.76 -3.47 -28.56
CA ALA A 225 24.21 -2.09 -28.76
C ALA A 225 23.55 -1.43 -29.98
N ALA A 226 23.44 -2.20 -31.09
CA ALA A 226 22.82 -1.70 -32.31
C ALA A 226 21.29 -1.58 -32.26
N ASN A 227 20.60 -2.53 -31.63
CA ASN A 227 19.15 -2.67 -31.76
C ASN A 227 18.35 -2.40 -30.47
N SER A 228 18.88 -2.66 -29.28
CA SER A 228 18.10 -2.54 -28.03
C SER A 228 17.65 -1.09 -27.78
N GLU A 229 16.37 -0.94 -27.48
CA GLU A 229 15.70 0.35 -27.22
C GLU A 229 15.52 0.61 -25.73
N ARG A 230 16.14 -0.21 -24.85
CA ARG A 230 16.08 0.05 -23.39
C ARG A 230 16.76 1.38 -23.08
N GLU A 231 16.00 2.24 -22.40
CA GLU A 231 16.47 3.56 -22.00
C GLU A 231 16.52 3.70 -20.48
N LYS A 232 17.47 4.52 -20.04
CA LYS A 232 17.56 5.03 -18.68
C LYS A 232 17.84 6.54 -18.76
N ASN A 233 16.99 7.35 -18.13
CA ASN A 233 17.08 8.81 -18.18
C ASN A 233 17.09 9.38 -19.62
N GLY A 234 16.27 8.80 -20.51
CA GLY A 234 16.18 9.23 -21.91
C GLY A 234 17.37 8.85 -22.81
N GLN A 235 18.26 7.98 -22.34
CA GLN A 235 19.40 7.50 -23.11
C GLN A 235 19.38 5.98 -23.20
N ARG A 236 19.65 5.46 -24.41
CA ARG A 236 19.81 4.01 -24.62
C ARG A 236 21.01 3.51 -23.82
N THR A 237 20.81 2.43 -23.05
CA THR A 237 21.87 1.84 -22.21
C THR A 237 22.76 0.87 -22.96
N ALA A 238 22.20 0.11 -23.90
CA ALA A 238 22.88 -0.97 -24.60
C ALA A 238 24.14 -0.56 -25.38
N PRO A 239 24.33 0.66 -25.90
CA PRO A 239 25.58 1.07 -26.47
C PRO A 239 26.77 1.02 -25.51
N GLN A 240 26.52 1.21 -24.20
CA GLN A 240 27.56 1.23 -23.15
C GLN A 240 27.67 -0.12 -22.44
N ASP A 241 26.54 -0.72 -22.02
CA ASP A 241 26.51 -1.96 -21.24
C ASP A 241 26.40 -3.23 -22.08
N LYS A 242 26.25 -3.09 -23.41
CA LYS A 242 26.09 -4.21 -24.36
C LYS A 242 24.93 -5.12 -24.02
N GLY A 243 23.89 -4.52 -23.41
CA GLY A 243 22.69 -5.20 -22.95
C GLY A 243 22.82 -5.88 -21.60
N TYR A 244 23.94 -5.74 -20.86
CA TYR A 244 24.07 -6.32 -19.52
C TYR A 244 23.07 -5.68 -18.54
N VAL A 245 22.30 -6.53 -17.86
CA VAL A 245 21.24 -6.08 -16.92
C VAL A 245 21.64 -6.29 -15.46
N GLY A 246 22.47 -7.29 -15.18
CA GLY A 246 22.90 -7.56 -13.81
C GLY A 246 23.04 -9.04 -13.48
N GLU A 247 23.33 -9.29 -12.19
CA GLU A 247 23.33 -10.61 -11.56
C GLU A 247 22.14 -10.67 -10.59
N PHE A 248 21.36 -11.74 -10.67
CA PHE A 248 20.14 -11.92 -9.92
C PHE A 248 20.14 -13.28 -9.23
N ASP A 249 19.67 -13.32 -8.00
CA ASP A 249 19.34 -14.59 -7.34
C ASP A 249 18.09 -15.19 -8.01
N VAL A 250 18.20 -16.45 -8.43
CA VAL A 250 17.12 -17.13 -9.19
C VAL A 250 15.77 -17.09 -8.47
N PRO A 251 15.67 -17.31 -7.14
CA PRO A 251 14.39 -17.24 -6.43
C PRO A 251 13.74 -15.83 -6.43
N ASN A 252 14.48 -14.78 -6.75
CA ASN A 252 13.99 -13.40 -6.76
C ASN A 252 13.52 -12.96 -8.15
N LEU A 253 13.66 -13.80 -9.17
CA LEU A 253 13.15 -13.52 -10.51
C LEU A 253 11.64 -13.69 -10.54
N ARG A 254 10.97 -12.89 -11.39
CA ARG A 254 9.53 -13.04 -11.63
C ARG A 254 9.24 -14.39 -12.30
N ASP A 255 8.07 -14.95 -12.04
CA ASP A 255 7.66 -16.28 -12.53
C ASP A 255 7.74 -16.41 -14.07
N ASP A 256 7.40 -15.37 -14.82
CA ASP A 256 7.50 -15.35 -16.28
C ASP A 256 8.93 -15.48 -16.77
N LEU A 257 9.90 -14.82 -16.10
CA LEU A 257 11.32 -14.95 -16.38
C LEU A 257 11.87 -16.32 -15.94
N LEU A 258 11.48 -16.80 -14.75
CA LEU A 258 11.87 -18.14 -14.28
C LEU A 258 11.48 -19.21 -15.30
N ASN A 259 10.23 -19.16 -15.77
CA ASN A 259 9.74 -20.12 -16.77
C ASN A 259 10.48 -20.00 -18.11
N ALA A 260 10.74 -18.77 -18.57
CA ALA A 260 11.46 -18.53 -19.82
C ALA A 260 12.94 -18.95 -19.77
N LEU A 261 13.58 -18.87 -18.58
CA LEU A 261 15.00 -19.15 -18.39
C LEU A 261 15.28 -20.59 -17.95
N LYS A 262 14.25 -21.38 -17.59
CA LYS A 262 14.38 -22.70 -16.99
C LYS A 262 15.32 -23.64 -17.78
N ASP A 263 15.15 -23.67 -19.12
CA ASP A 263 15.88 -24.57 -20.01
C ASP A 263 16.99 -23.88 -20.82
N VAL A 264 17.20 -22.56 -20.58
CA VAL A 264 18.22 -21.78 -21.28
C VAL A 264 19.58 -22.01 -20.64
N LYS A 265 20.52 -22.60 -21.40
CA LYS A 265 21.92 -22.82 -20.99
C LYS A 265 22.71 -21.52 -21.03
N THR A 266 23.84 -21.50 -20.31
CA THR A 266 24.80 -20.39 -20.40
C THR A 266 25.21 -20.15 -21.88
N GLY A 267 25.17 -18.88 -22.29
CA GLY A 267 25.34 -18.45 -23.68
C GLY A 267 24.07 -18.51 -24.53
N GLY A 268 23.01 -19.20 -24.07
CA GLY A 268 21.74 -19.30 -24.78
C GLY A 268 20.83 -18.08 -24.57
N VAL A 269 19.85 -17.96 -25.47
CA VAL A 269 18.86 -16.88 -25.44
C VAL A 269 17.44 -17.44 -25.37
N THR A 270 16.53 -16.69 -24.75
CA THR A 270 15.10 -17.00 -24.71
C THR A 270 14.42 -16.75 -26.06
N GLU A 271 13.22 -17.26 -26.23
CA GLU A 271 12.26 -16.71 -27.19
C GLU A 271 11.82 -15.29 -26.77
N PRO A 272 11.18 -14.51 -27.69
CA PRO A 272 10.70 -13.17 -27.35
C PRO A 272 9.68 -13.21 -26.21
N ILE A 273 9.97 -12.52 -25.10
CA ILE A 273 9.12 -12.40 -23.92
C ILE A 273 8.37 -11.06 -24.02
N ARG A 274 7.03 -11.10 -23.93
CA ARG A 274 6.20 -9.88 -23.88
C ARG A 274 6.36 -9.18 -22.52
N VAL A 275 6.71 -7.90 -22.52
CA VAL A 275 6.89 -7.09 -21.31
C VAL A 275 6.31 -5.69 -21.53
N GLY A 276 5.37 -5.29 -20.72
CA GLY A 276 4.79 -3.95 -20.79
C GLY A 276 4.42 -3.55 -22.23
N ASP A 277 5.10 -2.54 -22.75
CA ASP A 277 4.94 -1.94 -24.07
C ASP A 277 5.94 -2.48 -25.13
N GLY A 278 6.49 -3.69 -24.93
CA GLY A 278 7.46 -4.25 -25.86
C GLY A 278 7.73 -5.73 -25.72
N TYR A 279 8.81 -6.16 -26.36
CA TYR A 279 9.37 -7.50 -26.29
C TYR A 279 10.81 -7.47 -25.84
N GLN A 280 11.23 -8.47 -25.08
CA GLN A 280 12.64 -8.67 -24.71
C GLN A 280 13.13 -10.08 -25.07
N ILE A 281 14.43 -10.18 -25.40
CA ILE A 281 15.20 -11.40 -25.48
C ILE A 281 16.20 -11.36 -24.34
N ILE A 282 16.28 -12.40 -23.55
CA ILE A 282 17.24 -12.52 -22.45
C ILE A 282 18.30 -13.55 -22.81
N ARG A 283 19.58 -13.18 -22.65
CA ARG A 283 20.71 -14.11 -22.69
C ARG A 283 21.17 -14.46 -21.28
N VAL A 284 21.45 -15.73 -21.05
CA VAL A 284 22.11 -16.22 -19.85
C VAL A 284 23.61 -16.10 -20.02
N ASP A 285 24.24 -15.12 -19.38
CA ASP A 285 25.69 -14.90 -19.46
C ASP A 285 26.48 -15.88 -18.59
N ALA A 286 25.97 -16.14 -17.39
CA ALA A 286 26.53 -17.12 -16.46
C ALA A 286 25.46 -17.64 -15.50
N ARG A 287 25.65 -18.87 -15.03
CA ARG A 287 24.93 -19.43 -13.88
C ARG A 287 25.94 -19.82 -12.82
N THR A 288 25.73 -19.35 -11.60
CA THR A 288 26.49 -19.75 -10.42
C THR A 288 25.60 -20.64 -9.57
N PRO A 289 25.93 -21.94 -9.44
CA PRO A 289 25.13 -22.83 -8.61
C PRO A 289 25.00 -22.33 -7.18
N GLY A 290 23.88 -22.59 -6.57
CA GLY A 290 23.67 -22.30 -5.15
C GLY A 290 24.66 -23.05 -4.25
N GLY A 291 24.95 -22.50 -3.09
CA GLY A 291 25.81 -23.13 -2.10
C GLY A 291 25.11 -24.33 -1.45
N ALA A 292 25.80 -25.47 -1.39
CA ALA A 292 25.26 -26.65 -0.72
C ALA A 292 25.16 -26.49 0.82
N THR A 293 26.07 -25.68 1.40
CA THR A 293 26.17 -25.47 2.85
C THR A 293 25.40 -24.20 3.26
N PRO A 294 24.52 -24.30 4.27
CA PRO A 294 23.88 -23.11 4.85
C PRO A 294 24.92 -22.21 5.49
N THR A 295 24.76 -20.90 5.37
CA THR A 295 25.65 -19.93 6.00
C THR A 295 24.87 -19.17 7.08
N PHE A 296 25.34 -19.29 8.34
CA PHE A 296 24.75 -18.57 9.44
C PHE A 296 25.05 -17.07 9.34
N ASN A 297 23.99 -16.28 9.39
CA ASN A 297 24.05 -14.83 9.55
C ASN A 297 22.91 -14.43 10.51
N ASP A 298 23.26 -13.93 11.69
CA ASP A 298 22.30 -13.62 12.75
C ASP A 298 21.16 -12.70 12.28
N ASN A 299 21.48 -11.61 11.58
CA ASN A 299 20.48 -10.67 11.08
C ASN A 299 19.52 -11.32 10.06
N ARG A 300 20.05 -12.10 9.13
CA ARG A 300 19.24 -12.78 8.12
C ARG A 300 18.31 -13.82 8.76
N VAL A 301 18.77 -14.51 9.79
CA VAL A 301 17.92 -15.47 10.53
C VAL A 301 16.83 -14.73 11.29
N ARG A 302 17.17 -13.63 11.99
CA ARG A 302 16.16 -12.79 12.67
C ARG A 302 15.13 -12.19 11.73
N GLU A 303 15.55 -11.77 10.55
CA GLU A 303 14.62 -11.27 9.51
C GLU A 303 13.64 -12.37 9.05
N ALA A 304 14.15 -13.58 8.80
CA ALA A 304 13.28 -14.72 8.45
C ALA A 304 12.28 -15.05 9.57
N MET A 305 12.74 -15.10 10.82
CA MET A 305 11.90 -15.30 12.00
C MET A 305 10.86 -14.17 12.18
N LEU A 306 11.27 -12.93 11.92
CA LEU A 306 10.36 -11.78 11.96
C LEU A 306 9.25 -11.93 10.94
N LEU A 307 9.60 -12.19 9.67
CA LEU A 307 8.62 -12.37 8.60
C LEU A 307 7.59 -13.48 8.89
N GLU A 308 8.03 -14.56 9.53
CA GLU A 308 7.15 -15.66 9.92
C GLU A 308 6.20 -15.28 11.06
N ARG A 309 6.68 -14.57 12.10
CA ARG A 309 5.87 -14.21 13.28
C ARG A 309 5.01 -12.96 13.07
N GLN A 310 5.46 -12.05 12.24
CA GLN A 310 4.88 -10.71 12.04
C GLN A 310 3.37 -10.72 11.75
N PRO A 311 2.81 -11.54 10.84
CA PRO A 311 1.38 -11.51 10.54
C PRO A 311 0.51 -11.79 11.77
N LYS A 312 0.88 -12.79 12.55
CA LYS A 312 0.16 -13.19 13.76
C LYS A 312 0.24 -12.13 14.85
N GLU A 313 1.44 -11.61 15.10
CA GLU A 313 1.66 -10.62 16.15
C GLU A 313 0.99 -9.28 15.81
N ARG A 314 0.97 -8.90 14.53
CA ARG A 314 0.24 -7.70 14.07
C ARG A 314 -1.28 -7.88 14.22
N ASP A 315 -1.82 -9.06 13.92
CA ASP A 315 -3.26 -9.33 14.15
C ASP A 315 -3.61 -9.27 15.65
N MET A 316 -2.79 -9.88 16.51
CA MET A 316 -2.95 -9.81 17.96
C MET A 316 -2.87 -8.37 18.48
N TYR A 317 -1.93 -7.56 17.97
CA TYR A 317 -1.81 -6.16 18.32
C TYR A 317 -3.06 -5.36 17.94
N LEU A 318 -3.56 -5.54 16.70
CA LEU A 318 -4.79 -4.91 16.26
C LEU A 318 -6.01 -5.35 17.11
N GLN A 319 -6.06 -6.63 17.50
CA GLN A 319 -7.11 -7.11 18.39
C GLN A 319 -7.04 -6.44 19.77
N ASN A 320 -5.85 -6.24 20.32
CA ASN A 320 -5.67 -5.52 21.58
C ASN A 320 -6.13 -4.06 21.46
N LEU A 321 -5.74 -3.36 20.38
CA LEU A 321 -6.22 -2.00 20.13
C LEU A 321 -7.75 -1.94 20.06
N ARG A 322 -8.41 -2.92 19.41
CA ARG A 322 -9.88 -2.99 19.35
C ARG A 322 -10.51 -3.24 20.74
N ASN A 323 -9.88 -4.08 21.56
CA ASN A 323 -10.40 -4.39 22.90
C ASN A 323 -10.27 -3.20 23.87
N GLU A 324 -9.26 -2.35 23.67
CA GLU A 324 -9.02 -1.15 24.50
C GLU A 324 -9.84 0.05 24.07
N ALA A 325 -10.33 0.06 22.83
CA ALA A 325 -11.05 1.18 22.24
C ALA A 325 -12.57 1.08 22.44
N PHE A 326 -13.24 2.23 22.46
CA PHE A 326 -14.67 2.30 22.31
C PHE A 326 -15.02 2.21 20.82
N ILE A 327 -15.64 1.09 20.41
CA ILE A 327 -16.07 0.88 19.03
C ILE A 327 -17.58 0.64 19.02
N LYS A 328 -18.31 1.44 18.24
CA LYS A 328 -19.77 1.30 18.06
C LYS A 328 -20.09 1.33 16.57
N VAL A 329 -20.49 0.19 16.03
CA VAL A 329 -20.98 0.07 14.63
C VAL A 329 -22.50 0.30 14.62
N THR A 330 -22.99 1.05 13.63
CA THR A 330 -24.43 1.28 13.46
C THR A 330 -25.17 -0.01 13.11
N GLU A 331 -26.45 -0.09 13.45
CA GLU A 331 -27.26 -1.32 13.35
C GLU A 331 -27.21 -1.94 11.95
N ALA A 332 -27.25 -1.09 10.91
CA ALA A 332 -27.25 -1.53 9.51
C ALA A 332 -26.02 -2.38 9.13
N TYR A 333 -24.88 -2.16 9.77
CA TYR A 333 -23.59 -2.83 9.44
C TYR A 333 -23.13 -3.81 10.53
N ARG A 334 -23.72 -3.77 11.72
CA ARG A 334 -23.27 -4.50 12.91
C ARG A 334 -23.17 -6.00 12.67
N ALA A 335 -24.20 -6.61 12.10
CA ALA A 335 -24.25 -8.06 11.91
C ALA A 335 -23.09 -8.62 11.07
N GLY A 336 -22.60 -7.82 10.10
CA GLY A 336 -21.47 -8.21 9.26
C GLY A 336 -20.11 -7.84 9.85
N VAL A 337 -20.03 -6.72 10.58
CA VAL A 337 -18.75 -6.14 11.04
C VAL A 337 -18.30 -6.69 12.40
N ASP A 338 -19.19 -6.79 13.39
CA ASP A 338 -18.84 -7.24 14.74
C ASP A 338 -18.11 -8.59 14.79
N PRO A 339 -18.50 -9.62 14.01
CA PRO A 339 -17.78 -10.89 13.99
C PRO A 339 -16.33 -10.75 13.50
N LEU A 340 -16.05 -9.78 12.61
CA LEU A 340 -14.70 -9.53 12.06
C LEU A 340 -13.81 -8.80 13.07
N LEU A 341 -14.39 -7.97 13.91
CA LEU A 341 -13.64 -7.21 14.92
C LEU A 341 -13.16 -8.11 16.07
N LYS A 342 -13.85 -9.22 16.36
CA LYS A 342 -13.52 -10.16 17.45
C LYS A 342 -13.33 -9.46 18.80
N ILE A 343 -14.10 -8.40 19.07
CA ILE A 343 -14.01 -7.66 20.34
C ILE A 343 -14.47 -8.58 21.46
N GLN A 344 -13.63 -8.79 22.45
CA GLN A 344 -14.00 -9.51 23.66
C GLN A 344 -14.92 -8.61 24.50
N ALA A 345 -16.07 -9.13 24.92
CA ALA A 345 -16.92 -8.39 25.85
C ALA A 345 -16.10 -8.01 27.09
N PRO A 346 -16.20 -6.76 27.58
CA PRO A 346 -15.47 -6.37 28.79
C PRO A 346 -15.82 -7.36 29.89
N VAL A 347 -14.80 -7.98 30.49
CA VAL A 347 -14.97 -8.84 31.67
C VAL A 347 -15.58 -7.95 32.71
N ALA A 348 -16.87 -8.12 32.99
CA ALA A 348 -17.59 -7.37 34.01
C ALA A 348 -16.74 -7.40 35.28
N ALA A 349 -16.28 -6.24 35.71
CA ALA A 349 -15.55 -6.11 36.96
C ALA A 349 -16.42 -6.73 38.07
N LYS A 350 -15.97 -7.85 38.64
CA LYS A 350 -16.63 -8.46 39.78
C LYS A 350 -16.71 -7.38 40.83
N SER A 351 -17.93 -6.87 41.07
CA SER A 351 -18.22 -6.02 42.20
C SER A 351 -17.74 -6.78 43.45
N GLN A 352 -16.70 -6.27 44.10
CA GLN A 352 -16.36 -6.69 45.45
C GLN A 352 -17.45 -6.16 46.36
N ASP A 353 -18.50 -6.98 46.48
CA ASP A 353 -19.44 -6.82 47.56
C ASP A 353 -18.72 -7.15 48.87
N LYS A 354 -18.23 -6.11 49.54
CA LYS A 354 -17.71 -6.23 50.91
C LYS A 354 -18.89 -6.39 51.82
N ASP A 355 -19.22 -7.62 52.13
CA ASP A 355 -20.04 -7.98 53.30
C ASP A 355 -19.44 -7.31 54.55
N LYS A 356 -20.15 -6.28 54.99
CA LYS A 356 -20.00 -5.72 56.36
C LYS A 356 -20.78 -6.61 57.31
N ASP A 357 -20.20 -7.70 57.73
CA ASP A 357 -20.69 -8.45 58.87
C ASP A 357 -20.39 -7.71 60.16
N ASP A 358 -21.42 -7.15 60.72
CA ASP A 358 -21.48 -6.46 62.02
C ASP A 358 -21.31 -7.48 63.15
N LYS A 359 -20.12 -7.54 63.73
CA LYS A 359 -19.87 -8.33 64.94
C LYS A 359 -20.49 -7.66 66.17
N LYS A 360 -21.75 -8.02 66.50
CA LYS A 360 -22.32 -7.84 67.82
C LYS A 360 -21.60 -8.79 68.82
N LYS A 361 -20.83 -8.26 69.75
CA LYS A 361 -20.34 -8.97 70.93
C LYS A 361 -21.46 -9.12 71.95
N PRO A 362 -21.69 -10.29 72.55
CA PRO A 362 -22.57 -10.41 73.72
C PRO A 362 -21.78 -10.05 74.98
N LYS A 363 -22.31 -9.16 75.83
CA LYS A 363 -21.91 -8.96 77.24
C LYS A 363 -22.38 -10.15 78.08
N LYS A 364 -21.48 -10.71 78.87
CA LYS A 364 -21.77 -11.64 79.96
C LYS A 364 -21.89 -10.90 81.29
N PRO A 365 -22.66 -11.49 82.22
CA PRO A 365 -23.02 -10.89 83.50
C PRO A 365 -21.85 -10.74 84.49
#